data_4f575b3617bd0b0c59bcbc08a7b457f4
#
_entry.id   4f575b3617bd0b0c59bcbc08a7b457f4
#
_cell.length_a   1.000
_cell.length_b   1.000
_cell.length_c   1.000
_cell.angle_alpha   90.00
_cell.angle_beta   90.00
_cell.angle_gamma   90.00
#
_symmetry.space_group_name_H-M   'P 1'
#
loop_
_entity.id
_entity.type
_entity.pdbx_description
1 polymer ?
#
loop_
_entity_poly.entity_id
_entity_poly.type
_entity_poly.pdbx_seq_one_letter_code
_entity_poly.pdbx_strand_id
1 'polypeptide(L)'
;MALQVSGERFSATYTLACTSQEMQEKALDICYEQTVEFPADLTPAEIREKIVGQITGIEAVDAHTQRVIISYPVEVAGHELTQLLNVLFGNTGIKPGVKLERFELPGGMLAQFRGPRHGRQGLRKILNAPARPMLCTALKPMGHANPQLADLCYQFALGGMDIIKDDHGLADQSFSPFEERVQRCVEAVQNANAKTGYQSIYMPNISAPHNLMIERAQIAKRLGAGGLLIAPGLVGFDAMREIADDDEIALPIMSHPALLGSFTAAPQNGISHFALYGQITRLAGADSTII
;
A
#
# COMPACT_ATOMS: atom_id res chain seq x y z
N MET A 1 9.76 6.28 37.29
CA MET A 1 8.33 6.04 36.96
C MET A 1 8.22 4.66 36.35
N ALA A 2 7.21 3.87 36.73
CA ALA A 2 6.93 2.59 36.08
C ALA A 2 6.47 2.82 34.64
N LEU A 3 6.91 1.97 33.72
CA LEU A 3 6.50 2.00 32.32
C LEU A 3 5.00 1.69 32.20
N GLN A 4 4.23 2.64 31.67
CA GLN A 4 2.79 2.46 31.46
C GLN A 4 2.53 2.00 30.04
N VAL A 5 1.85 0.85 29.90
CA VAL A 5 1.38 0.28 28.64
C VAL A 5 -0.08 -0.14 28.83
N SER A 6 -0.88 -0.08 27.77
CA SER A 6 -2.30 -0.45 27.79
C SER A 6 -2.53 -1.95 28.02
N GLY A 7 -1.56 -2.78 27.67
CA GLY A 7 -1.69 -4.23 27.58
C GLY A 7 -2.29 -4.71 26.25
N GLU A 8 -2.73 -3.82 25.38
CA GLU A 8 -3.22 -4.16 24.05
C GLU A 8 -2.04 -4.51 23.13
N ARG A 9 -2.21 -5.53 22.30
CA ARG A 9 -1.14 -6.03 21.43
C ARG A 9 -1.67 -6.30 20.02
N PHE A 10 -0.84 -6.05 19.01
CA PHE A 10 -1.04 -6.53 17.64
C PHE A 10 -0.14 -7.73 17.36
N SER A 11 -0.44 -8.51 16.34
CA SER A 11 0.35 -9.68 15.98
C SER A 11 0.85 -9.64 14.54
N ALA A 12 2.02 -10.24 14.31
CA ALA A 12 2.57 -10.49 13.00
C ALA A 12 2.90 -11.97 12.84
N THR A 13 2.58 -12.53 11.69
CA THR A 13 2.90 -13.90 11.31
C THR A 13 4.08 -13.87 10.35
N TYR A 14 5.16 -14.55 10.72
CA TYR A 14 6.34 -14.69 9.88
C TYR A 14 6.53 -16.14 9.46
N THR A 15 7.05 -16.36 8.27
CA THR A 15 7.64 -17.62 7.84
C THR A 15 9.15 -17.49 7.94
N LEU A 16 9.78 -18.46 8.62
CA LEU A 16 11.21 -18.51 8.85
C LEU A 16 11.82 -19.71 8.10
N ALA A 17 12.83 -19.44 7.27
CA ALA A 17 13.63 -20.51 6.65
C ALA A 17 14.64 -21.05 7.67
N CYS A 18 14.25 -22.06 8.41
CA CYS A 18 15.05 -22.70 9.46
C CYS A 18 14.49 -24.06 9.84
N THR A 19 15.32 -24.85 10.51
CA THR A 19 14.89 -26.09 11.17
C THR A 19 14.10 -25.78 12.44
N SER A 20 13.37 -26.77 12.95
CA SER A 20 12.66 -26.65 14.24
C SER A 20 13.59 -26.37 15.42
N GLN A 21 14.88 -26.78 15.35
CA GLN A 21 15.85 -26.50 16.38
C GLN A 21 16.32 -25.06 16.42
N GLU A 22 16.47 -24.41 15.26
CA GLU A 22 16.90 -23.01 15.12
C GLU A 22 15.76 -21.99 15.33
N MET A 23 14.53 -22.45 15.23
CA MET A 23 13.35 -21.60 15.16
C MET A 23 13.19 -20.70 16.37
N GLN A 24 13.39 -21.25 17.60
CA GLN A 24 13.22 -20.49 18.84
C GLN A 24 14.18 -19.31 18.93
N GLU A 25 15.44 -19.53 18.55
CA GLU A 25 16.49 -18.51 18.54
C GLU A 25 16.17 -17.42 17.51
N LYS A 26 15.84 -17.80 16.28
CA LYS A 26 15.47 -16.84 15.22
C LYS A 26 14.20 -16.03 15.57
N ALA A 27 13.21 -16.66 16.17
CA ALA A 27 11.99 -15.96 16.57
C ALA A 27 12.25 -14.99 17.73
N LEU A 28 13.07 -15.37 18.72
CA LEU A 28 13.48 -14.47 19.79
C LEU A 28 14.31 -13.30 19.28
N ASP A 29 15.21 -13.54 18.33
CA ASP A 29 15.97 -12.50 17.66
C ASP A 29 15.05 -11.45 17.02
N ILE A 30 13.99 -11.87 16.32
CA ILE A 30 12.98 -10.95 15.77
C ILE A 30 12.26 -10.17 16.88
N CYS A 31 11.89 -10.83 17.98
CA CYS A 31 11.21 -10.17 19.09
C CYS A 31 12.02 -9.01 19.66
N TYR A 32 13.33 -9.18 19.83
CA TYR A 32 14.22 -8.14 20.35
C TYR A 32 14.56 -7.08 19.29
N GLU A 33 14.93 -7.51 18.08
CA GLU A 33 15.33 -6.64 16.99
C GLU A 33 14.25 -5.61 16.63
N GLN A 34 12.99 -6.06 16.56
CA GLN A 34 11.86 -5.21 16.13
C GLN A 34 11.30 -4.35 17.25
N THR A 35 11.83 -4.45 18.48
CA THR A 35 11.33 -3.68 19.63
C THR A 35 12.39 -2.86 20.34
N VAL A 36 13.41 -3.50 20.91
CA VAL A 36 14.39 -2.85 21.78
C VAL A 36 15.78 -2.76 21.19
N GLU A 37 16.10 -3.60 20.20
CA GLU A 37 17.42 -3.69 19.56
C GLU A 37 18.56 -3.67 20.59
N PHE A 38 18.44 -4.52 21.63
CA PHE A 38 19.36 -4.56 22.78
C PHE A 38 19.56 -6.00 23.25
N PRO A 39 20.76 -6.37 23.76
CA PRO A 39 21.02 -7.73 24.24
C PRO A 39 20.03 -8.19 25.30
N ALA A 40 19.52 -9.41 25.13
CA ALA A 40 18.45 -9.96 25.96
C ALA A 40 18.80 -10.06 27.43
N ASP A 41 20.06 -10.44 27.74
CA ASP A 41 20.60 -10.57 29.10
C ASP A 41 20.76 -9.22 29.81
N LEU A 42 20.96 -8.16 29.06
CA LEU A 42 21.10 -6.79 29.57
C LEU A 42 19.77 -6.01 29.60
N THR A 43 18.72 -6.54 28.98
CA THR A 43 17.41 -5.86 28.93
C THR A 43 16.74 -5.87 30.30
N PRO A 44 16.36 -4.69 30.87
CA PRO A 44 15.67 -4.61 32.14
C PRO A 44 14.39 -5.44 32.17
N ALA A 45 14.08 -6.07 33.30
CA ALA A 45 12.93 -7.00 33.43
C ALA A 45 11.61 -6.35 33.02
N GLU A 46 11.36 -5.10 33.44
CA GLU A 46 10.13 -4.37 33.07
C GLU A 46 10.00 -4.11 31.56
N ILE A 47 11.11 -3.79 30.88
CA ILE A 47 11.12 -3.62 29.41
C ILE A 47 10.92 -4.96 28.71
N ARG A 48 11.58 -6.00 29.20
CA ARG A 48 11.44 -7.36 28.65
C ARG A 48 9.98 -7.84 28.72
N GLU A 49 9.31 -7.59 29.81
CA GLU A 49 7.92 -8.01 30.02
C GLU A 49 6.94 -7.18 29.19
N LYS A 50 7.12 -5.85 29.18
CA LYS A 50 6.11 -4.91 28.65
C LYS A 50 6.33 -4.50 27.18
N ILE A 51 7.58 -4.49 26.69
CA ILE A 51 7.94 -3.93 25.37
C ILE A 51 8.38 -5.01 24.38
N VAL A 52 9.18 -5.97 24.80
CA VAL A 52 9.73 -6.97 23.87
C VAL A 52 8.61 -7.79 23.23
N GLY A 53 8.79 -8.11 21.94
CA GLY A 53 7.90 -9.01 21.20
C GLY A 53 7.77 -10.36 21.90
N GLN A 54 6.58 -10.97 21.84
CA GLN A 54 6.32 -12.26 22.49
C GLN A 54 5.87 -13.28 21.44
N ILE A 55 6.52 -14.46 21.44
CA ILE A 55 6.10 -15.58 20.60
C ILE A 55 4.79 -16.14 21.16
N THR A 56 3.73 -16.08 20.38
CA THR A 56 2.40 -16.54 20.78
C THR A 56 1.92 -17.79 20.05
N GLY A 57 2.59 -18.14 18.96
CA GLY A 57 2.28 -19.36 18.19
C GLY A 57 3.46 -19.82 17.35
N ILE A 58 3.56 -21.12 17.18
CA ILE A 58 4.56 -21.78 16.35
C ILE A 58 3.89 -22.93 15.62
N GLU A 59 4.17 -23.05 14.32
CA GLU A 59 3.68 -24.13 13.47
C GLU A 59 4.79 -24.56 12.51
N ALA A 60 5.11 -25.85 12.50
CA ALA A 60 6.01 -26.42 11.49
C ALA A 60 5.25 -26.51 10.14
N VAL A 61 5.79 -25.85 9.12
CA VAL A 61 5.26 -25.93 7.75
C VAL A 61 5.87 -27.13 7.03
N ASP A 62 7.20 -27.26 7.12
CA ASP A 62 7.98 -28.40 6.63
C ASP A 62 9.29 -28.54 7.43
N ALA A 63 10.21 -29.40 6.98
CA ALA A 63 11.48 -29.65 7.66
C ALA A 63 12.41 -28.43 7.74
N HIS A 64 12.25 -27.45 6.85
CA HIS A 64 13.11 -26.28 6.69
C HIS A 64 12.36 -24.94 6.76
N THR A 65 11.07 -24.99 7.08
CA THR A 65 10.20 -23.81 7.11
C THR A 65 9.32 -23.86 8.35
N GLN A 66 9.41 -22.83 9.16
CA GLN A 66 8.60 -22.66 10.38
C GLN A 66 7.74 -21.41 10.25
N ARG A 67 6.52 -21.47 10.76
CA ARG A 67 5.65 -20.29 10.91
C ARG A 67 5.61 -19.87 12.35
N VAL A 68 5.83 -18.59 12.60
CA VAL A 68 5.85 -18.01 13.94
C VAL A 68 4.88 -16.85 14.01
N ILE A 69 4.12 -16.77 15.10
CA ILE A 69 3.28 -15.62 15.41
C ILE A 69 3.94 -14.87 16.57
N ILE A 70 4.25 -13.60 16.35
CA ILE A 70 4.83 -12.71 17.34
C ILE A 70 3.84 -11.59 17.63
N SER A 71 3.57 -11.35 18.91
CA SER A 71 2.75 -10.23 19.35
C SER A 71 3.63 -9.10 19.87
N TYR A 72 3.20 -7.86 19.59
CA TYR A 72 3.89 -6.63 19.97
C TYR A 72 2.92 -5.72 20.73
N PRO A 73 3.34 -5.01 21.79
CA PRO A 73 2.47 -4.00 22.41
C PRO A 73 2.19 -2.87 21.43
N VAL A 74 0.98 -2.32 21.45
CA VAL A 74 0.57 -1.28 20.50
C VAL A 74 1.43 -0.02 20.62
N GLU A 75 1.98 0.23 21.81
CA GLU A 75 2.82 1.38 22.10
C GLU A 75 4.12 1.42 21.28
N VAL A 76 4.67 0.27 20.84
CA VAL A 76 5.92 0.26 20.03
C VAL A 76 5.70 0.79 18.61
N ALA A 77 4.47 0.72 18.11
CA ALA A 77 4.08 1.30 16.83
C ALA A 77 3.51 2.72 16.98
N GLY A 78 3.08 3.10 18.18
CA GLY A 78 2.41 4.37 18.43
C GLY A 78 1.17 4.53 17.54
N HIS A 79 1.00 5.73 16.99
CA HIS A 79 -0.11 6.09 16.09
C HIS A 79 0.34 6.34 14.64
N GLU A 80 1.50 5.79 14.24
CA GLU A 80 2.17 6.10 12.99
C GLU A 80 2.25 4.88 12.08
N LEU A 81 1.84 5.01 10.82
CA LEU A 81 1.99 3.95 9.83
C LEU A 81 3.46 3.61 9.59
N THR A 82 4.32 4.62 9.51
CA THR A 82 5.76 4.45 9.33
C THR A 82 6.38 3.61 10.43
N GLN A 83 6.05 3.90 11.70
CA GLN A 83 6.58 3.13 12.83
C GLN A 83 5.97 1.73 12.90
N LEU A 84 4.69 1.56 12.57
CA LEU A 84 4.09 0.23 12.45
C LEU A 84 4.85 -0.63 11.42
N LEU A 85 5.14 -0.08 10.23
CA LEU A 85 5.90 -0.78 9.20
C LEU A 85 7.31 -1.12 9.65
N ASN A 86 7.96 -0.22 10.40
CA ASN A 86 9.27 -0.45 10.98
C ASN A 86 9.24 -1.63 11.98
N VAL A 87 8.25 -1.69 12.87
CA VAL A 87 8.09 -2.82 13.80
C VAL A 87 7.76 -4.11 13.07
N LEU A 88 6.92 -4.07 12.02
CA LEU A 88 6.55 -5.27 11.28
C LEU A 88 7.71 -5.85 10.46
N PHE A 89 8.50 -5.01 9.78
CA PHE A 89 9.51 -5.50 8.84
C PHE A 89 10.68 -4.50 8.61
N GLY A 90 11.08 -3.74 9.62
CA GLY A 90 12.23 -2.83 9.56
C GLY A 90 13.56 -3.57 9.43
N ASN A 91 14.33 -3.62 10.52
CA ASN A 91 15.64 -4.30 10.53
C ASN A 91 15.55 -5.80 10.21
N THR A 92 14.46 -6.45 10.60
CA THR A 92 14.22 -7.86 10.22
C THR A 92 14.17 -8.06 8.70
N GLY A 93 13.85 -7.02 7.93
CA GLY A 93 13.87 -7.05 6.47
C GLY A 93 15.23 -7.32 5.82
N ILE A 94 16.34 -7.07 6.52
CA ILE A 94 17.70 -7.36 6.05
C ILE A 94 18.16 -8.78 6.42
N LYS A 95 17.43 -9.50 7.28
CA LYS A 95 17.78 -10.84 7.73
C LYS A 95 17.36 -11.89 6.71
N PRO A 96 18.24 -12.83 6.31
CA PRO A 96 17.88 -13.86 5.36
C PRO A 96 16.89 -14.86 5.96
N GLY A 97 15.99 -15.36 5.12
CA GLY A 97 15.05 -16.41 5.51
C GLY A 97 13.90 -15.92 6.39
N VAL A 98 13.57 -14.64 6.37
CA VAL A 98 12.42 -14.07 7.09
C VAL A 98 11.42 -13.47 6.10
N LYS A 99 10.17 -13.88 6.18
CA LYS A 99 9.08 -13.36 5.37
C LYS A 99 7.89 -13.00 6.24
N LEU A 100 7.44 -11.75 6.14
CA LEU A 100 6.18 -11.30 6.77
C LEU A 100 5.00 -11.82 5.94
N GLU A 101 4.18 -12.69 6.51
CA GLU A 101 3.02 -13.27 5.81
C GLU A 101 1.76 -12.44 5.99
N ARG A 102 1.48 -11.99 7.20
CA ARG A 102 0.33 -11.16 7.56
C ARG A 102 0.50 -10.55 8.93
N PHE A 103 -0.37 -9.61 9.27
CA PHE A 103 -0.47 -9.06 10.62
C PHE A 103 -1.94 -8.82 10.98
N GLU A 104 -2.21 -8.71 12.27
CA GLU A 104 -3.56 -8.46 12.80
C GLU A 104 -3.48 -7.31 13.80
N LEU A 105 -4.27 -6.27 13.56
CA LEU A 105 -4.33 -5.09 14.41
C LEU A 105 -5.59 -5.15 15.28
N PRO A 106 -5.48 -4.83 16.58
CA PRO A 106 -6.65 -4.68 17.43
C PRO A 106 -7.53 -3.51 16.99
N GLY A 107 -8.81 -3.54 17.35
CA GLY A 107 -9.78 -2.56 16.90
C GLY A 107 -9.42 -1.11 17.22
N GLY A 108 -8.84 -0.86 18.40
CA GLY A 108 -8.38 0.47 18.79
C GLY A 108 -7.26 1.01 17.92
N MET A 109 -6.32 0.16 17.53
CA MET A 109 -5.23 0.53 16.62
C MET A 109 -5.73 0.67 15.17
N LEU A 110 -6.59 -0.26 14.72
CA LEU A 110 -7.15 -0.22 13.36
C LEU A 110 -7.98 1.06 13.12
N ALA A 111 -8.69 1.55 14.13
CA ALA A 111 -9.50 2.77 14.05
C ALA A 111 -8.69 4.05 13.80
N GLN A 112 -7.37 4.01 13.97
CA GLN A 112 -6.47 5.13 13.69
C GLN A 112 -6.16 5.30 12.19
N PHE A 113 -6.46 4.29 11.40
CA PHE A 113 -6.26 4.28 9.95
C PHE A 113 -7.61 4.36 9.26
N ARG A 114 -7.83 5.40 8.49
CA ARG A 114 -9.07 5.57 7.72
C ARG A 114 -9.26 4.44 6.69
N GLY A 115 -8.15 3.95 6.15
CA GLY A 115 -8.15 2.93 5.11
C GLY A 115 -8.74 3.45 3.79
N PRO A 116 -9.17 2.55 2.89
CA PRO A 116 -9.73 2.94 1.60
C PRO A 116 -11.02 3.75 1.75
N ARG A 117 -11.04 4.94 1.18
CA ARG A 117 -12.20 5.85 1.25
C ARG A 117 -13.42 5.29 0.51
N HIS A 118 -13.22 4.73 -0.66
CA HIS A 118 -14.29 4.20 -1.53
C HIS A 118 -14.36 2.68 -1.49
N GLY A 119 -13.20 2.02 -1.45
CA GLY A 119 -13.08 0.58 -1.49
C GLY A 119 -13.75 -0.04 -2.72
N ARG A 120 -13.93 -1.35 -2.71
CA ARG A 120 -14.55 -2.09 -3.81
C ARG A 120 -15.97 -1.63 -4.12
N GLN A 121 -16.77 -1.35 -3.09
CA GLN A 121 -18.17 -0.97 -3.28
C GLN A 121 -18.30 0.44 -3.83
N GLY A 122 -17.50 1.38 -3.34
CA GLY A 122 -17.48 2.76 -3.85
C GLY A 122 -17.01 2.83 -5.30
N LEU A 123 -15.95 2.10 -5.67
CA LEU A 123 -15.51 2.01 -7.07
C LEU A 123 -16.60 1.45 -7.97
N ARG A 124 -17.29 0.36 -7.56
CA ARG A 124 -18.41 -0.21 -8.32
C ARG A 124 -19.55 0.78 -8.51
N LYS A 125 -19.84 1.59 -7.50
CA LYS A 125 -20.86 2.64 -7.59
C LYS A 125 -20.45 3.75 -8.57
N ILE A 126 -19.21 4.23 -8.49
CA ILE A 126 -18.67 5.28 -9.37
C ILE A 126 -18.72 4.81 -10.83
N LEU A 127 -18.34 3.57 -11.11
CA LEU A 127 -18.24 2.99 -12.44
C LEU A 127 -19.56 2.39 -12.97
N ASN A 128 -20.62 2.44 -12.18
CA ASN A 128 -21.89 1.76 -12.48
C ASN A 128 -21.71 0.29 -12.90
N ALA A 129 -20.82 -0.42 -12.19
CA ALA A 129 -20.46 -1.83 -12.46
C ALA A 129 -20.78 -2.73 -11.25
N PRO A 130 -22.06 -2.95 -10.88
CA PRO A 130 -22.44 -3.58 -9.61
C PRO A 130 -21.98 -5.04 -9.47
N ALA A 131 -21.94 -5.81 -10.56
CA ALA A 131 -21.67 -7.24 -10.49
C ALA A 131 -20.54 -7.73 -11.43
N ARG A 132 -20.44 -7.17 -12.64
CA ARG A 132 -19.43 -7.59 -13.63
C ARG A 132 -18.00 -7.25 -13.18
N PRO A 133 -16.96 -7.89 -13.71
CA PRO A 133 -15.60 -7.43 -13.58
C PRO A 133 -15.44 -5.99 -14.06
N MET A 134 -14.58 -5.22 -13.38
CA MET A 134 -14.18 -3.89 -13.82
C MET A 134 -12.96 -4.01 -14.74
N LEU A 135 -12.97 -3.31 -15.87
CA LEU A 135 -11.90 -3.31 -16.85
C LEU A 135 -10.97 -2.12 -16.61
N CYS A 136 -9.68 -2.38 -16.54
CA CYS A 136 -8.66 -1.34 -16.36
C CYS A 136 -7.59 -1.43 -17.44
N THR A 137 -7.20 -0.30 -18.01
CA THR A 137 -6.10 -0.20 -18.98
C THR A 137 -5.16 0.96 -18.66
N ALA A 138 -3.96 0.94 -19.26
CA ALA A 138 -2.97 1.99 -19.12
C ALA A 138 -2.68 2.67 -20.46
N LEU A 139 -2.43 3.98 -20.44
CA LEU A 139 -1.98 4.74 -21.61
C LEU A 139 -0.55 4.37 -21.98
N LYS A 140 -0.39 3.77 -23.14
CA LYS A 140 0.89 3.29 -23.70
C LYS A 140 0.93 3.49 -25.22
N PRO A 141 2.13 3.59 -25.83
CA PRO A 141 3.45 3.66 -25.19
C PRO A 141 3.78 5.06 -24.64
N MET A 142 4.77 5.12 -23.72
CA MET A 142 5.41 6.38 -23.35
C MET A 142 6.07 7.01 -24.60
N GLY A 143 6.03 8.35 -24.69
CA GLY A 143 6.54 9.09 -25.84
C GLY A 143 5.44 9.72 -26.71
N HIS A 144 4.18 9.32 -26.51
CA HIS A 144 3.06 10.03 -27.11
C HIS A 144 2.89 11.42 -26.49
N ALA A 145 2.59 12.40 -27.35
CA ALA A 145 2.15 13.73 -26.92
C ALA A 145 0.71 13.68 -26.36
N ASN A 146 0.33 14.71 -25.61
CA ASN A 146 -0.98 14.76 -24.93
C ASN A 146 -2.19 14.57 -25.87
N PRO A 147 -2.24 15.12 -27.11
CA PRO A 147 -3.35 14.84 -28.02
C PRO A 147 -3.53 13.36 -28.36
N GLN A 148 -2.41 12.62 -28.54
CA GLN A 148 -2.44 11.20 -28.84
C GLN A 148 -2.91 10.38 -27.65
N LEU A 149 -2.47 10.75 -26.43
CA LEU A 149 -2.94 10.11 -25.18
C LEU A 149 -4.42 10.35 -24.94
N ALA A 150 -4.92 11.55 -25.24
CA ALA A 150 -6.33 11.88 -25.17
C ALA A 150 -7.18 11.09 -26.17
N ASP A 151 -6.68 10.88 -27.39
CA ASP A 151 -7.38 10.02 -28.37
C ASP A 151 -7.45 8.57 -27.88
N LEU A 152 -6.37 8.04 -27.33
CA LEU A 152 -6.37 6.70 -26.70
C LEU A 152 -7.40 6.63 -25.56
N CYS A 153 -7.48 7.63 -24.68
CA CYS A 153 -8.48 7.71 -23.63
C CYS A 153 -9.90 7.63 -24.20
N TYR A 154 -10.15 8.42 -25.25
CA TYR A 154 -11.44 8.44 -25.91
C TYR A 154 -11.81 7.06 -26.49
N GLN A 155 -10.90 6.43 -27.23
CA GLN A 155 -11.14 5.10 -27.82
C GLN A 155 -11.35 4.02 -26.77
N PHE A 156 -10.57 4.02 -25.71
CA PHE A 156 -10.73 3.07 -24.60
C PHE A 156 -12.07 3.25 -23.88
N ALA A 157 -12.49 4.49 -23.62
CA ALA A 157 -13.78 4.78 -23.01
C ALA A 157 -14.95 4.41 -23.93
N LEU A 158 -14.86 4.68 -25.24
CA LEU A 158 -15.84 4.20 -26.22
C LEU A 158 -15.95 2.67 -26.24
N GLY A 159 -14.82 1.98 -26.09
CA GLY A 159 -14.75 0.51 -26.02
C GLY A 159 -15.24 -0.10 -24.70
N GLY A 160 -15.64 0.71 -23.72
CA GLY A 160 -16.18 0.26 -22.44
C GLY A 160 -15.13 -0.08 -21.38
N MET A 161 -13.91 0.47 -21.46
CA MET A 161 -12.97 0.43 -20.35
C MET A 161 -13.49 1.27 -19.19
N ASP A 162 -13.55 0.69 -18.00
CA ASP A 162 -14.05 1.37 -16.80
C ASP A 162 -13.03 2.36 -16.24
N ILE A 163 -11.76 1.93 -16.15
CA ILE A 163 -10.66 2.70 -15.61
C ILE A 163 -9.58 2.83 -16.67
N ILE A 164 -9.27 4.05 -17.04
CA ILE A 164 -8.16 4.39 -17.92
C ILE A 164 -7.15 5.15 -17.07
N LYS A 165 -5.97 4.60 -16.90
CA LYS A 165 -4.94 5.22 -16.07
C LYS A 165 -3.71 5.57 -16.88
N ASP A 166 -2.93 6.52 -16.38
CA ASP A 166 -1.57 6.74 -16.89
C ASP A 166 -0.74 5.45 -16.78
N ASP A 167 0.23 5.30 -17.68
CA ASP A 167 1.35 4.43 -17.36
C ASP A 167 2.11 4.99 -16.15
N HIS A 168 2.67 4.08 -15.32
CA HIS A 168 3.44 4.50 -14.14
C HIS A 168 4.70 5.32 -14.49
N GLY A 169 5.16 5.23 -15.72
CA GLY A 169 6.28 6.03 -16.23
C GLY A 169 5.89 7.43 -16.67
N LEU A 170 4.60 7.73 -16.89
CA LEU A 170 4.16 9.09 -17.22
C LEU A 170 4.17 9.95 -15.95
N ALA A 171 4.96 11.01 -15.96
CA ALA A 171 5.07 11.99 -14.89
C ALA A 171 4.75 13.39 -15.44
N ASP A 172 5.76 14.21 -15.63
CA ASP A 172 5.66 15.56 -16.20
C ASP A 172 6.80 15.78 -17.19
N GLN A 173 6.85 14.93 -18.21
CA GLN A 173 7.86 15.02 -19.25
C GLN A 173 7.53 16.13 -20.24
N SER A 174 8.56 16.71 -20.87
CA SER A 174 8.42 17.81 -21.83
C SER A 174 7.52 17.48 -23.03
N PHE A 175 7.45 16.21 -23.43
CA PHE A 175 6.56 15.75 -24.51
C PHE A 175 5.12 15.49 -24.05
N SER A 176 4.88 15.43 -22.72
CA SER A 176 3.57 15.21 -22.11
C SER A 176 3.47 15.94 -20.76
N PRO A 177 3.35 17.28 -20.75
CA PRO A 177 3.15 18.06 -19.54
C PRO A 177 1.92 17.59 -18.75
N PHE A 178 2.06 17.49 -17.41
CA PHE A 178 1.09 16.83 -16.55
C PHE A 178 -0.31 17.48 -16.62
N GLU A 179 -0.41 18.79 -16.36
CA GLU A 179 -1.71 19.48 -16.27
C GLU A 179 -2.48 19.41 -17.59
N GLU A 180 -1.80 19.66 -18.72
CA GLU A 180 -2.40 19.55 -20.05
C GLU A 180 -2.87 18.12 -20.36
N ARG A 181 -2.07 17.10 -20.00
CA ARG A 181 -2.46 15.68 -20.16
C ARG A 181 -3.73 15.39 -19.40
N VAL A 182 -3.77 15.76 -18.11
CA VAL A 182 -4.94 15.50 -17.26
C VAL A 182 -6.19 16.15 -17.86
N GLN A 183 -6.11 17.42 -18.23
CA GLN A 183 -7.23 18.13 -18.82
C GLN A 183 -7.75 17.41 -20.09
N ARG A 184 -6.88 17.14 -21.04
CA ARG A 184 -7.25 16.52 -22.32
C ARG A 184 -7.79 15.11 -22.16
N CYS A 185 -7.20 14.30 -21.29
CA CYS A 185 -7.64 12.91 -21.06
C CYS A 185 -9.01 12.89 -20.34
N VAL A 186 -9.24 13.77 -19.37
CA VAL A 186 -10.54 13.91 -18.70
C VAL A 186 -11.63 14.32 -19.70
N GLU A 187 -11.39 15.37 -20.50
CA GLU A 187 -12.33 15.83 -21.54
C GLU A 187 -12.64 14.69 -22.55
N ALA A 188 -11.63 13.94 -22.96
CA ALA A 188 -11.78 12.81 -23.87
C ALA A 188 -12.70 11.71 -23.30
N VAL A 189 -12.47 11.33 -22.04
CA VAL A 189 -13.29 10.31 -21.34
C VAL A 189 -14.73 10.81 -21.16
N GLN A 190 -14.92 12.08 -20.75
CA GLN A 190 -16.24 12.69 -20.60
C GLN A 190 -17.02 12.69 -21.93
N ASN A 191 -16.36 13.04 -23.02
CA ASN A 191 -16.95 13.03 -24.36
C ASN A 191 -17.38 11.62 -24.81
N ALA A 192 -16.58 10.60 -24.49
CA ALA A 192 -16.93 9.21 -24.76
C ALA A 192 -18.12 8.75 -23.91
N ASN A 193 -18.11 9.07 -22.61
CA ASN A 193 -19.22 8.76 -21.70
C ASN A 193 -20.54 9.39 -22.15
N ALA A 194 -20.50 10.65 -22.62
CA ALA A 194 -21.69 11.33 -23.15
C ALA A 194 -22.30 10.62 -24.38
N LYS A 195 -21.47 9.94 -25.18
CA LYS A 195 -21.92 9.17 -26.36
C LYS A 195 -22.43 7.78 -26.01
N THR A 196 -21.81 7.12 -25.04
CA THR A 196 -22.06 5.71 -24.74
C THR A 196 -23.01 5.47 -23.58
N GLY A 197 -23.12 6.47 -22.67
CA GLY A 197 -23.79 6.30 -21.37
C GLY A 197 -22.94 5.53 -20.34
N TYR A 198 -21.68 5.17 -20.66
CA TYR A 198 -20.76 4.55 -19.72
C TYR A 198 -20.28 5.55 -18.67
N GLN A 199 -19.68 5.03 -17.58
CA GLN A 199 -19.11 5.80 -16.47
C GLN A 199 -17.61 5.54 -16.34
N SER A 200 -16.90 5.60 -17.48
CA SER A 200 -15.44 5.47 -17.50
C SER A 200 -14.78 6.61 -16.74
N ILE A 201 -13.68 6.32 -16.06
CA ILE A 201 -12.88 7.33 -15.34
C ILE A 201 -11.43 7.32 -15.82
N TYR A 202 -10.81 8.50 -15.76
CA TYR A 202 -9.36 8.64 -15.96
C TYR A 202 -8.64 8.83 -14.62
N MET A 203 -7.52 8.12 -14.43
CA MET A 203 -6.66 8.17 -13.24
C MET A 203 -5.24 8.58 -13.63
N PRO A 204 -4.83 9.86 -13.49
CA PRO A 204 -3.46 10.30 -13.72
C PRO A 204 -2.50 9.75 -12.68
N ASN A 205 -1.25 9.53 -13.08
CA ASN A 205 -0.15 9.20 -12.17
C ASN A 205 0.35 10.49 -11.51
N ILE A 206 0.13 10.61 -10.22
CA ILE A 206 0.58 11.77 -9.44
C ILE A 206 1.89 11.51 -8.69
N SER A 207 2.49 10.31 -8.81
CA SER A 207 3.76 9.98 -8.12
C SER A 207 4.84 11.00 -8.48
N ALA A 208 5.32 11.72 -7.46
CA ALA A 208 6.27 12.82 -7.56
C ALA A 208 6.93 13.06 -6.19
N PRO A 209 7.94 13.93 -6.06
CA PRO A 209 8.33 14.46 -4.77
C PRO A 209 7.12 15.00 -4.00
N HIS A 210 7.13 14.84 -2.67
CA HIS A 210 5.95 15.00 -1.81
C HIS A 210 5.11 16.25 -2.10
N ASN A 211 5.71 17.44 -2.10
CA ASN A 211 4.99 18.70 -2.34
C ASN A 211 4.32 18.74 -3.73
N LEU A 212 5.01 18.26 -4.76
CA LEU A 212 4.48 18.17 -6.12
C LEU A 212 3.37 17.13 -6.22
N MET A 213 3.41 16.08 -5.43
CA MET A 213 2.36 15.06 -5.42
C MET A 213 1.04 15.62 -4.89
N ILE A 214 1.07 16.42 -3.83
CA ILE A 214 -0.10 17.13 -3.31
C ILE A 214 -0.66 18.10 -4.36
N GLU A 215 0.20 18.92 -4.96
CA GLU A 215 -0.19 19.85 -6.04
C GLU A 215 -0.84 19.11 -7.22
N ARG A 216 -0.24 18.00 -7.67
CA ARG A 216 -0.80 17.17 -8.75
C ARG A 216 -2.14 16.56 -8.40
N ALA A 217 -2.33 16.13 -7.15
CA ALA A 217 -3.62 15.62 -6.69
C ALA A 217 -4.71 16.70 -6.73
N GLN A 218 -4.39 17.92 -6.31
CA GLN A 218 -5.28 19.08 -6.36
C GLN A 218 -5.60 19.49 -7.82
N ILE A 219 -4.61 19.51 -8.70
CA ILE A 219 -4.80 19.74 -10.14
C ILE A 219 -5.71 18.67 -10.73
N ALA A 220 -5.45 17.40 -10.49
CA ALA A 220 -6.25 16.29 -10.98
C ALA A 220 -7.71 16.40 -10.51
N LYS A 221 -7.92 16.72 -9.23
CA LYS A 221 -9.26 16.95 -8.67
C LYS A 221 -9.99 18.11 -9.36
N ARG A 222 -9.32 19.25 -9.46
CA ARG A 222 -9.88 20.46 -10.10
C ARG A 222 -10.27 20.22 -11.55
N LEU A 223 -9.50 19.44 -12.29
CA LEU A 223 -9.75 19.12 -13.69
C LEU A 223 -10.75 17.97 -13.89
N GLY A 224 -11.24 17.35 -12.82
CA GLY A 224 -12.28 16.32 -12.89
C GLY A 224 -11.78 14.90 -13.13
N ALA A 225 -10.56 14.58 -12.77
CA ALA A 225 -10.08 13.18 -12.74
C ALA A 225 -10.98 12.32 -11.85
N GLY A 226 -11.23 11.08 -12.25
CA GLY A 226 -12.10 10.17 -11.51
C GLY A 226 -11.39 9.34 -10.43
N GLY A 227 -10.07 9.48 -10.32
CA GLY A 227 -9.23 8.85 -9.31
C GLY A 227 -7.76 9.19 -9.54
N LEU A 228 -6.86 8.60 -8.76
CA LEU A 228 -5.42 8.88 -8.77
C LEU A 228 -4.63 7.57 -8.81
N LEU A 229 -3.54 7.54 -9.58
CA LEU A 229 -2.55 6.48 -9.56
C LEU A 229 -1.35 6.94 -8.72
N ILE A 230 -0.95 6.13 -7.74
CA ILE A 230 0.20 6.39 -6.86
C ILE A 230 1.06 5.14 -6.77
N ALA A 231 2.38 5.29 -6.86
CA ALA A 231 3.35 4.22 -6.64
C ALA A 231 3.99 4.36 -5.25
N PRO A 232 3.42 3.76 -4.18
CA PRO A 232 3.88 3.97 -2.81
C PRO A 232 5.31 3.45 -2.56
N GLY A 233 5.80 2.52 -3.37
CA GLY A 233 7.21 2.12 -3.31
C GLY A 233 8.18 3.23 -3.71
N LEU A 234 7.74 4.20 -4.51
CA LEU A 234 8.56 5.34 -4.94
C LEU A 234 8.39 6.57 -4.04
N VAL A 235 7.20 6.80 -3.49
CA VAL A 235 6.87 8.03 -2.76
C VAL A 235 6.70 7.82 -1.25
N GLY A 236 6.56 6.57 -0.79
CA GLY A 236 6.26 6.21 0.58
C GLY A 236 4.77 5.89 0.81
N PHE A 237 4.50 4.92 1.69
CA PHE A 237 3.12 4.54 2.02
C PHE A 237 2.38 5.65 2.78
N ASP A 238 3.07 6.35 3.67
CA ASP A 238 2.47 7.41 4.47
C ASP A 238 2.15 8.66 3.63
N ALA A 239 3.00 8.97 2.63
CA ALA A 239 2.70 10.02 1.65
C ALA A 239 1.45 9.68 0.80
N MET A 240 1.24 8.41 0.44
CA MET A 240 -0.01 7.97 -0.21
C MET A 240 -1.19 8.10 0.76
N ARG A 241 -1.02 7.75 2.04
CA ARG A 241 -2.05 7.86 3.06
C ARG A 241 -2.51 9.30 3.26
N GLU A 242 -1.59 10.26 3.28
CA GLU A 242 -1.92 11.67 3.40
C GLU A 242 -2.87 12.15 2.28
N ILE A 243 -2.62 11.74 1.03
CA ILE A 243 -3.53 12.03 -0.09
C ILE A 243 -4.88 11.31 0.08
N ALA A 244 -4.87 10.05 0.56
CA ALA A 244 -6.10 9.27 0.76
C ALA A 244 -6.98 9.83 1.86
N ASP A 245 -6.37 10.38 2.92
CA ASP A 245 -7.05 10.93 4.09
C ASP A 245 -7.54 12.38 3.86
N ASP A 246 -7.07 13.05 2.80
CA ASP A 246 -7.46 14.42 2.47
C ASP A 246 -8.93 14.47 1.98
N ASP A 247 -9.76 15.20 2.74
CA ASP A 247 -11.19 15.35 2.43
C ASP A 247 -11.47 16.33 1.27
N GLU A 248 -10.52 17.19 0.94
CA GLU A 248 -10.66 18.09 -0.22
C GLU A 248 -10.36 17.35 -1.52
N ILE A 249 -9.44 16.39 -1.51
CA ILE A 249 -9.13 15.52 -2.64
C ILE A 249 -10.24 14.48 -2.81
N ALA A 250 -10.46 13.64 -1.83
CA ALA A 250 -11.53 12.63 -1.76
C ALA A 250 -11.72 11.81 -3.06
N LEU A 251 -10.66 11.52 -3.80
CA LEU A 251 -10.67 10.70 -5.02
C LEU A 251 -10.27 9.26 -4.72
N PRO A 252 -10.79 8.27 -5.47
CA PRO A 252 -10.30 6.90 -5.40
C PRO A 252 -8.79 6.81 -5.70
N ILE A 253 -8.07 5.97 -4.94
CA ILE A 253 -6.64 5.75 -5.11
C ILE A 253 -6.37 4.34 -5.61
N MET A 254 -5.61 4.26 -6.72
CA MET A 254 -5.04 3.02 -7.22
C MET A 254 -3.55 2.96 -6.89
N SER A 255 -3.13 1.95 -6.13
CA SER A 255 -1.72 1.71 -5.82
C SER A 255 -1.03 0.97 -6.95
N HIS A 256 0.16 1.43 -7.37
CA HIS A 256 1.00 0.77 -8.38
C HIS A 256 2.20 0.08 -7.73
N PRO A 257 2.58 -1.15 -8.17
CA PRO A 257 3.62 -1.95 -7.52
C PRO A 257 5.06 -1.55 -7.86
N ALA A 258 5.30 -0.44 -8.56
CA ALA A 258 6.66 -0.01 -8.90
C ALA A 258 7.54 0.05 -7.64
N LEU A 259 8.73 -0.55 -7.72
CA LEU A 259 9.71 -0.78 -6.66
C LEU A 259 9.27 -1.78 -5.57
N LEU A 260 7.98 -2.03 -5.38
CA LEU A 260 7.48 -2.96 -4.36
C LEU A 260 7.76 -4.43 -4.67
N GLY A 261 7.97 -4.77 -5.94
CA GLY A 261 8.28 -6.14 -6.36
C GLY A 261 9.51 -6.73 -5.69
N SER A 262 10.49 -5.89 -5.31
CA SER A 262 11.68 -6.32 -4.58
C SER A 262 11.36 -6.95 -3.22
N PHE A 263 10.26 -6.57 -2.58
CA PHE A 263 9.81 -7.15 -1.31
C PHE A 263 9.11 -8.51 -1.49
N THR A 264 8.60 -8.81 -2.67
CA THR A 264 7.76 -10.02 -2.90
C THR A 264 8.41 -11.08 -3.77
N ALA A 265 9.49 -10.75 -4.49
CA ALA A 265 10.09 -11.62 -5.50
C ALA A 265 10.78 -12.87 -4.90
N ALA A 266 11.33 -12.78 -3.68
CA ALA A 266 12.01 -13.90 -3.07
C ALA A 266 11.01 -14.84 -2.36
N PRO A 267 11.10 -16.17 -2.56
CA PRO A 267 10.17 -17.13 -1.95
C PRO A 267 10.21 -17.12 -0.42
N GLN A 268 11.42 -17.01 0.15
CA GLN A 268 11.67 -17.16 1.59
C GLN A 268 11.99 -15.84 2.30
N ASN A 269 12.02 -14.72 1.59
CA ASN A 269 12.37 -13.42 2.14
C ASN A 269 11.34 -12.37 1.74
N GLY A 270 11.23 -11.31 2.56
CA GLY A 270 10.46 -10.14 2.20
C GLY A 270 9.07 -10.12 2.82
N ILE A 271 8.10 -9.68 2.04
CA ILE A 271 6.71 -9.49 2.48
C ILE A 271 5.81 -10.26 1.50
N SER A 272 4.83 -11.00 1.99
CA SER A 272 3.88 -11.71 1.15
C SER A 272 3.02 -10.72 0.32
N HIS A 273 2.50 -11.18 -0.82
CA HIS A 273 1.55 -10.39 -1.60
C HIS A 273 0.32 -9.97 -0.77
N PHE A 274 -0.14 -10.86 0.12
CA PHE A 274 -1.26 -10.56 1.00
C PHE A 274 -0.94 -9.41 1.97
N ALA A 275 0.20 -9.48 2.67
CA ALA A 275 0.58 -8.42 3.60
C ALA A 275 0.88 -7.10 2.88
N LEU A 276 1.65 -7.12 1.78
CA LEU A 276 2.06 -5.91 1.08
C LEU A 276 0.90 -5.26 0.34
N TYR A 277 0.30 -5.99 -0.61
CA TYR A 277 -0.72 -5.44 -1.50
C TYR A 277 -2.15 -5.53 -0.93
N GLY A 278 -2.37 -6.43 0.02
CA GLY A 278 -3.68 -6.62 0.66
C GLY A 278 -3.84 -5.80 1.94
N GLN A 279 -2.84 -5.77 2.83
CA GLN A 279 -2.95 -5.12 4.13
C GLN A 279 -2.29 -3.73 4.16
N ILE A 280 -0.98 -3.62 3.87
CA ILE A 280 -0.22 -2.37 3.98
C ILE A 280 -0.79 -1.29 3.05
N THR A 281 -0.98 -1.62 1.75
CA THR A 281 -1.53 -0.64 0.79
C THR A 281 -2.93 -0.18 1.17
N ARG A 282 -3.74 -1.06 1.78
CA ARG A 282 -5.09 -0.69 2.23
C ARG A 282 -5.07 0.17 3.48
N LEU A 283 -4.19 -0.10 4.46
CA LEU A 283 -3.99 0.81 5.60
C LEU A 283 -3.55 2.20 5.12
N ALA A 284 -2.74 2.25 4.06
CA ALA A 284 -2.33 3.48 3.40
C ALA A 284 -3.40 4.09 2.47
N GLY A 285 -4.65 3.61 2.50
CA GLY A 285 -5.79 4.23 1.85
C GLY A 285 -6.06 3.83 0.39
N ALA A 286 -5.36 2.84 -0.17
CA ALA A 286 -5.61 2.40 -1.54
C ALA A 286 -6.97 1.72 -1.69
N ASP A 287 -7.81 2.19 -2.60
CA ASP A 287 -9.10 1.59 -2.97
C ASP A 287 -8.92 0.38 -3.88
N SER A 288 -7.86 0.38 -4.68
CA SER A 288 -7.45 -0.72 -5.55
C SER A 288 -5.93 -0.81 -5.63
N THR A 289 -5.42 -2.00 -5.92
CA THR A 289 -3.99 -2.28 -6.02
C THR A 289 -3.70 -3.11 -7.27
N ILE A 290 -2.68 -2.74 -8.02
CA ILE A 290 -2.12 -3.53 -9.11
C ILE A 290 -1.08 -4.47 -8.51
N ILE A 291 -1.12 -5.74 -8.90
CA ILE A 291 -0.18 -6.78 -8.47
C ILE A 291 0.43 -7.49 -9.69
#